data_0a1847ac3e1b088335a32c160e9c12e0
#
_entry.id   0a1847ac3e1b088335a32c160e9c12e0
#
_cell.length_a   1.000
_cell.length_b   1.000
_cell.length_c   1.000
_cell.angle_alpha   90.00
_cell.angle_beta   90.00
_cell.angle_gamma   90.00
#
_symmetry.space_group_name_H-M   'P 1'
#
loop_
_entity.id
_entity.type
_entity.pdbx_description
1 polymer ?
#
loop_
_entity_poly.entity_id
_entity_poly.type
_entity_poly.pdbx_seq_one_letter_code
_entity_poly.pdbx_strand_id
1 'polypeptide(L)'
;MNSPVAVITGASQGLGLALATELAARGWSLVVDARDADRLARATSTLPGGPHPAVAGDVTDPVHRRELVEVAAELGGASLLVNNASTLGASPLPAFADLDPATYRRLLEVNLVAPLALTAGLLPQLRRRSGVVLNISSDAAVEAYETWGGYGSAKAGLDHASRVLAAEEPRLRVYTVDPGDMRTQMHQDAFPGEDISDRPEPESVVPALRRLLADRPPSGRYRAADLRAVAS
;
A
#
# COMPACT_ATOMS: atom_id res chain seq x y z
N MET A 1 15.86 4.09 22.55
CA MET A 1 14.47 4.02 22.05
C MET A 1 14.50 3.06 20.88
N ASN A 2 13.60 2.07 20.82
CA ASN A 2 13.55 1.15 19.69
C ASN A 2 13.09 1.92 18.42
N SER A 3 13.70 1.63 17.28
CA SER A 3 13.29 2.18 15.97
C SER A 3 11.80 1.93 15.73
N PRO A 4 11.08 2.87 15.10
CA PRO A 4 9.70 2.62 14.70
C PRO A 4 9.64 1.51 13.64
N VAL A 5 8.59 0.68 13.68
CA VAL A 5 8.43 -0.47 12.79
C VAL A 5 7.36 -0.18 11.76
N ALA A 6 7.66 -0.41 10.47
CA ALA A 6 6.70 -0.34 9.38
C ALA A 6 6.54 -1.72 8.71
N VAL A 7 5.30 -2.10 8.45
CA VAL A 7 4.94 -3.24 7.58
C VAL A 7 4.51 -2.67 6.23
N ILE A 8 5.15 -3.10 5.13
CA ILE A 8 4.88 -2.56 3.79
C ILE A 8 4.61 -3.73 2.83
N THR A 9 3.40 -3.83 2.32
CA THR A 9 3.04 -4.87 1.36
C THR A 9 3.36 -4.46 -0.07
N GLY A 10 3.77 -5.42 -0.92
CA GLY A 10 4.15 -5.17 -2.31
C GLY A 10 5.41 -4.32 -2.45
N ALA A 11 6.42 -4.54 -1.61
CA ALA A 11 7.60 -3.68 -1.49
C ALA A 11 8.79 -4.09 -2.39
N SER A 12 8.62 -5.02 -3.33
CA SER A 12 9.69 -5.46 -4.21
C SER A 12 9.96 -4.55 -5.42
N GLN A 13 9.07 -3.57 -5.67
CA GLN A 13 9.17 -2.63 -6.80
C GLN A 13 8.25 -1.42 -6.60
N GLY A 14 8.33 -0.44 -7.50
CA GLY A 14 7.40 0.69 -7.60
C GLY A 14 7.31 1.49 -6.30
N LEU A 15 6.11 1.99 -6.01
CA LEU A 15 5.87 2.87 -4.86
C LEU A 15 6.21 2.20 -3.51
N GLY A 16 5.92 0.90 -3.37
CA GLY A 16 6.23 0.16 -2.15
C GLY A 16 7.73 0.14 -1.85
N LEU A 17 8.57 -0.12 -2.86
CA LEU A 17 10.02 -0.09 -2.74
C LEU A 17 10.55 1.33 -2.50
N ALA A 18 10.04 2.31 -3.24
CA ALA A 18 10.47 3.71 -3.08
C ALA A 18 10.18 4.22 -1.65
N LEU A 19 9.01 3.91 -1.10
CA LEU A 19 8.66 4.27 0.27
C LEU A 19 9.47 3.47 1.30
N ALA A 20 9.72 2.18 1.06
CA ALA A 20 10.57 1.36 1.92
C ALA A 20 11.98 1.94 2.01
N THR A 21 12.57 2.34 0.89
CA THR A 21 13.90 2.98 0.81
C THR A 21 13.96 4.27 1.65
N GLU A 22 12.96 5.13 1.52
CA GLU A 22 12.86 6.39 2.27
C GLU A 22 12.73 6.15 3.79
N LEU A 23 11.88 5.21 4.19
CA LEU A 23 11.68 4.90 5.61
C LEU A 23 12.93 4.25 6.22
N ALA A 24 13.58 3.31 5.49
CA ALA A 24 14.83 2.70 5.91
C ALA A 24 15.93 3.75 6.12
N ALA A 25 16.10 4.70 5.17
CA ALA A 25 17.05 5.79 5.28
C ALA A 25 16.79 6.71 6.49
N ARG A 26 15.57 6.69 7.03
CA ARG A 26 15.18 7.43 8.23
C ARG A 26 15.23 6.62 9.52
N GLY A 27 15.83 5.43 9.48
CA GLY A 27 16.05 4.59 10.65
C GLY A 27 14.82 3.79 11.10
N TRP A 28 13.84 3.57 10.22
CA TRP A 28 12.76 2.64 10.47
C TRP A 28 13.24 1.19 10.31
N SER A 29 12.78 0.32 11.20
CA SER A 29 12.82 -1.13 10.98
C SER A 29 11.65 -1.52 10.09
N LEU A 30 11.91 -2.28 9.02
CA LEU A 30 10.87 -2.63 8.05
C LEU A 30 10.60 -4.14 8.07
N VAL A 31 9.33 -4.50 7.95
CA VAL A 31 8.88 -5.82 7.50
C VAL A 31 8.30 -5.61 6.10
N VAL A 32 8.94 -6.18 5.09
CA VAL A 32 8.55 -6.00 3.69
C VAL A 32 8.10 -7.31 3.08
N ASP A 33 7.04 -7.27 2.28
CA ASP A 33 6.54 -8.44 1.60
C ASP A 33 6.41 -8.26 0.09
N ALA A 34 6.48 -9.36 -0.62
CA ALA A 34 6.07 -9.52 -2.01
C ALA A 34 5.97 -11.00 -2.36
N ARG A 35 5.27 -11.33 -3.47
CA ARG A 35 5.11 -12.71 -3.93
C ARG A 35 6.38 -13.33 -4.50
N ASP A 36 7.18 -12.52 -5.20
CA ASP A 36 8.43 -12.94 -5.83
C ASP A 36 9.58 -12.82 -4.81
N ALA A 37 10.01 -13.96 -4.27
CA ALA A 37 11.05 -14.04 -3.24
C ALA A 37 12.39 -13.49 -3.72
N ASP A 38 12.80 -13.79 -4.96
CA ASP A 38 14.09 -13.36 -5.51
C ASP A 38 14.10 -11.84 -5.73
N ARG A 39 13.02 -11.29 -6.27
CA ARG A 39 12.87 -9.84 -6.46
C ARG A 39 12.84 -9.13 -5.11
N LEU A 40 12.11 -9.68 -4.13
CA LEU A 40 12.04 -9.12 -2.79
C LEU A 40 13.41 -9.12 -2.12
N ALA A 41 14.17 -10.22 -2.19
CA ALA A 41 15.51 -10.33 -1.63
C ALA A 41 16.46 -9.29 -2.25
N ARG A 42 16.44 -9.14 -3.59
CA ARG A 42 17.22 -8.10 -4.27
C ARG A 42 16.84 -6.70 -3.82
N ALA A 43 15.54 -6.39 -3.77
CA ALA A 43 15.06 -5.09 -3.32
C ALA A 43 15.50 -4.79 -1.88
N THR A 44 15.34 -5.76 -0.97
CA THR A 44 15.67 -5.60 0.44
C THR A 44 17.17 -5.43 0.66
N SER A 45 18.02 -6.09 -0.15
CA SER A 45 19.47 -5.94 -0.04
C SER A 45 20.01 -4.54 -0.34
N THR A 46 19.20 -3.70 -1.00
CA THR A 46 19.54 -2.30 -1.32
C THR A 46 19.05 -1.30 -0.27
N LEU A 47 18.23 -1.73 0.69
CA LEU A 47 17.67 -0.85 1.71
C LEU A 47 18.76 -0.44 2.72
N PRO A 48 18.88 0.86 3.03
CA PRO A 48 19.88 1.34 4.00
C PRO A 48 19.49 0.95 5.43
N GLY A 49 20.49 0.81 6.32
CA GLY A 49 20.28 0.63 7.77
C GLY A 49 19.80 -0.76 8.20
N GLY A 50 19.72 -1.74 7.27
CA GLY A 50 19.22 -3.10 7.53
C GLY A 50 20.05 -3.91 8.52
N PRO A 51 19.65 -5.18 8.84
CA PRO A 51 18.73 -6.00 8.05
C PRO A 51 17.25 -5.66 8.26
N HIS A 52 16.48 -5.76 7.18
CA HIS A 52 15.03 -5.63 7.18
C HIS A 52 14.40 -6.98 6.83
N PRO A 53 13.56 -7.58 7.69
CA PRO A 53 12.86 -8.82 7.37
C PRO A 53 12.09 -8.74 6.04
N ALA A 54 12.41 -9.68 5.15
CA ALA A 54 11.76 -9.88 3.87
C ALA A 54 10.95 -11.17 3.92
N VAL A 55 9.63 -11.05 3.95
CA VAL A 55 8.70 -12.17 4.07
C VAL A 55 8.03 -12.40 2.71
N ALA A 56 8.48 -13.41 1.98
CA ALA A 56 7.94 -13.70 0.66
C ALA A 56 6.65 -14.50 0.75
N GLY A 57 5.57 -14.04 0.11
CA GLY A 57 4.29 -14.73 0.13
C GLY A 57 3.16 -13.94 -0.52
N ASP A 58 1.98 -14.54 -0.54
CA ASP A 58 0.77 -13.92 -1.07
C ASP A 58 -0.04 -13.30 0.06
N VAL A 59 -0.31 -12.01 -0.01
CA VAL A 59 -1.11 -11.28 0.99
C VAL A 59 -2.52 -11.84 1.18
N THR A 60 -3.03 -12.64 0.22
CA THR A 60 -4.33 -13.30 0.35
C THR A 60 -4.26 -14.59 1.19
N ASP A 61 -3.05 -15.12 1.44
CA ASP A 61 -2.86 -16.26 2.35
C ASP A 61 -2.95 -15.80 3.82
N PRO A 62 -3.89 -16.34 4.61
CA PRO A 62 -3.99 -16.01 6.03
C PRO A 62 -2.77 -16.46 6.85
N VAL A 63 -2.03 -17.48 6.41
CA VAL A 63 -0.80 -17.92 7.09
C VAL A 63 0.29 -16.87 6.91
N HIS A 64 0.48 -16.42 5.67
CA HIS A 64 1.43 -15.36 5.35
C HIS A 64 1.13 -14.05 6.12
N ARG A 65 -0.15 -13.64 6.17
CA ARG A 65 -0.52 -12.45 6.96
C ARG A 65 -0.22 -12.59 8.45
N ARG A 66 -0.39 -13.79 9.04
CA ARG A 66 -0.01 -14.03 10.43
C ARG A 66 1.50 -13.91 10.63
N GLU A 67 2.30 -14.45 9.71
CA GLU A 67 3.75 -14.32 9.74
C GLU A 67 4.20 -12.86 9.72
N LEU A 68 3.62 -12.02 8.85
CA LEU A 68 3.89 -10.57 8.84
C LEU A 68 3.59 -9.91 10.20
N VAL A 69 2.49 -10.30 10.85
CA VAL A 69 2.11 -9.78 12.18
C VAL A 69 3.10 -10.22 13.24
N GLU A 70 3.56 -11.48 13.23
CA GLU A 70 4.51 -12.05 14.17
C GLU A 70 5.89 -11.40 14.03
N VAL A 71 6.41 -11.30 12.82
CA VAL A 71 7.69 -10.64 12.53
C VAL A 71 7.68 -9.18 12.94
N ALA A 72 6.57 -8.47 12.71
CA ALA A 72 6.44 -7.09 13.20
C ALA A 72 6.43 -7.00 14.74
N ALA A 73 5.84 -7.99 15.43
CA ALA A 73 5.86 -8.05 16.89
C ALA A 73 7.26 -8.29 17.46
N GLU A 74 8.05 -9.16 16.82
CA GLU A 74 9.46 -9.43 17.18
C GLU A 74 10.34 -8.18 17.10
N LEU A 75 10.08 -7.29 16.15
CA LEU A 75 10.75 -6.00 16.02
C LEU A 75 10.27 -4.94 17.03
N GLY A 76 9.31 -5.28 17.89
CA GLY A 76 8.77 -4.38 18.92
C GLY A 76 7.38 -3.80 18.61
N GLY A 77 6.76 -4.23 17.54
CA GLY A 77 5.39 -3.92 17.17
C GLY A 77 5.25 -2.77 16.17
N ALA A 78 4.37 -2.99 15.18
CA ALA A 78 4.12 -2.06 14.10
C ALA A 78 3.61 -0.69 14.56
N SER A 79 4.23 0.36 14.07
CA SER A 79 3.80 1.76 14.18
C SER A 79 3.15 2.26 12.90
N LEU A 80 3.44 1.61 11.76
CA LEU A 80 2.92 1.93 10.45
C LEU A 80 2.59 0.64 9.71
N LEU A 81 1.41 0.59 9.12
CA LEU A 81 1.03 -0.39 8.09
C LEU A 81 0.84 0.35 6.77
N VAL A 82 1.49 -0.11 5.71
CA VAL A 82 1.29 0.37 4.35
C VAL A 82 0.70 -0.77 3.52
N ASN A 83 -0.59 -0.71 3.26
CA ASN A 83 -1.28 -1.59 2.32
C ASN A 83 -1.06 -1.05 0.89
N ASN A 84 0.01 -1.52 0.24
CA ASN A 84 0.39 -1.11 -1.11
C ASN A 84 0.27 -2.25 -2.14
N ALA A 85 0.36 -3.52 -1.72
CA ALA A 85 0.14 -4.66 -2.63
C ALA A 85 -1.21 -4.52 -3.35
N SER A 86 -1.20 -4.68 -4.68
CA SER A 86 -2.37 -4.45 -5.52
C SER A 86 -2.31 -5.29 -6.80
N THR A 87 -3.45 -5.45 -7.46
CA THR A 87 -3.57 -6.07 -8.78
C THR A 87 -4.68 -5.40 -9.57
N LEU A 88 -4.53 -5.37 -10.89
CA LEU A 88 -5.59 -4.97 -11.82
C LEU A 88 -6.57 -6.13 -12.11
N GLY A 89 -6.16 -7.37 -11.82
CA GLY A 89 -6.93 -8.59 -12.10
C GLY A 89 -6.75 -9.08 -13.53
N ALA A 90 -6.75 -8.19 -14.52
CA ALA A 90 -6.56 -8.50 -15.93
C ALA A 90 -5.80 -7.37 -16.64
N SER A 91 -5.21 -7.69 -17.79
CA SER A 91 -4.60 -6.74 -18.72
C SER A 91 -4.84 -7.25 -20.16
N PRO A 92 -5.50 -6.46 -21.02
CA PRO A 92 -6.14 -5.18 -20.75
C PRO A 92 -7.31 -5.31 -19.77
N LEU A 93 -7.73 -4.18 -19.19
CA LEU A 93 -8.89 -4.15 -18.30
C LEU A 93 -10.19 -4.45 -19.09
N PRO A 94 -11.03 -5.39 -18.62
CA PRO A 94 -12.26 -5.73 -19.31
C PRO A 94 -13.36 -4.69 -19.08
N ALA A 95 -14.27 -4.55 -20.05
CA ALA A 95 -15.53 -3.85 -19.79
C ALA A 95 -16.32 -4.55 -18.67
N PHE A 96 -17.22 -3.82 -18.00
CA PHE A 96 -17.97 -4.36 -16.86
C PHE A 96 -18.78 -5.60 -17.23
N ALA A 97 -19.33 -5.64 -18.45
CA ALA A 97 -20.09 -6.78 -18.96
C ALA A 97 -19.25 -8.06 -19.14
N ASP A 98 -17.93 -7.90 -19.36
CA ASP A 98 -16.99 -8.99 -19.66
C ASP A 98 -16.13 -9.34 -18.44
N LEU A 99 -16.38 -8.72 -17.29
CA LEU A 99 -15.63 -8.94 -16.07
C LEU A 99 -15.90 -10.35 -15.51
N ASP A 100 -14.93 -11.25 -15.68
CA ASP A 100 -15.05 -12.61 -15.16
C ASP A 100 -15.19 -12.63 -13.63
N PRO A 101 -16.22 -13.31 -13.08
CA PRO A 101 -16.44 -13.33 -11.62
C PRO A 101 -15.30 -13.95 -10.80
N ALA A 102 -14.51 -14.88 -11.34
CA ALA A 102 -13.39 -15.48 -10.61
C ALA A 102 -12.22 -14.47 -10.53
N THR A 103 -11.91 -13.81 -11.64
CA THR A 103 -10.95 -12.70 -11.71
C THR A 103 -11.34 -11.57 -10.78
N TYR A 104 -12.63 -11.20 -10.75
CA TYR A 104 -13.12 -10.15 -9.86
C TYR A 104 -13.00 -10.55 -8.38
N ARG A 105 -13.32 -11.78 -8.01
CA ARG A 105 -13.11 -12.26 -6.62
C ARG A 105 -11.64 -12.17 -6.23
N ARG A 106 -10.72 -12.60 -7.11
CA ARG A 106 -9.29 -12.51 -6.85
C ARG A 106 -8.83 -11.06 -6.68
N LEU A 107 -9.36 -10.16 -7.49
CA LEU A 107 -9.07 -8.73 -7.40
C LEU A 107 -9.53 -8.17 -6.04
N LEU A 108 -10.76 -8.50 -5.61
CA LEU A 108 -11.26 -8.10 -4.29
C LEU A 108 -10.43 -8.68 -3.14
N GLU A 109 -10.01 -9.95 -3.25
CA GLU A 109 -9.16 -10.58 -2.25
C GLU A 109 -7.85 -9.82 -2.04
N VAL A 110 -7.17 -9.42 -3.12
CA VAL A 110 -5.89 -8.71 -3.04
C VAL A 110 -6.07 -7.25 -2.61
N ASN A 111 -7.04 -6.52 -3.22
CA ASN A 111 -7.11 -5.06 -3.09
C ASN A 111 -7.99 -4.59 -1.93
N LEU A 112 -8.81 -5.48 -1.35
CA LEU A 112 -9.77 -5.13 -0.30
C LEU A 112 -9.66 -6.07 0.91
N VAL A 113 -9.89 -7.38 0.72
CA VAL A 113 -9.98 -8.34 1.83
C VAL A 113 -8.65 -8.48 2.56
N ALA A 114 -7.55 -8.68 1.83
CA ALA A 114 -6.22 -8.85 2.41
C ALA A 114 -5.75 -7.60 3.19
N PRO A 115 -5.87 -6.36 2.67
CA PRO A 115 -5.60 -5.14 3.43
C PRO A 115 -6.38 -5.04 4.74
N LEU A 116 -7.69 -5.34 4.70
CA LEU A 116 -8.53 -5.29 5.91
C LEU A 116 -8.15 -6.37 6.92
N ALA A 117 -7.89 -7.59 6.46
CA ALA A 117 -7.48 -8.70 7.32
C ALA A 117 -6.11 -8.47 7.96
N LEU A 118 -5.12 -7.96 7.20
CA LEU A 118 -3.80 -7.61 7.75
C LEU A 118 -3.90 -6.45 8.73
N THR A 119 -4.71 -5.43 8.41
CA THR A 119 -4.99 -4.31 9.33
C THR A 119 -5.56 -4.84 10.65
N ALA A 120 -6.58 -5.70 10.60
CA ALA A 120 -7.18 -6.30 11.80
C ALA A 120 -6.15 -7.07 12.63
N GLY A 121 -5.27 -7.86 12.01
CA GLY A 121 -4.19 -8.58 12.69
C GLY A 121 -3.18 -7.66 13.38
N LEU A 122 -2.88 -6.50 12.78
CA LEU A 122 -1.93 -5.52 13.31
C LEU A 122 -2.56 -4.51 14.30
N LEU A 123 -3.89 -4.42 14.40
CA LEU A 123 -4.57 -3.45 15.29
C LEU A 123 -4.03 -3.46 16.74
N PRO A 124 -3.79 -4.60 17.41
CA PRO A 124 -3.25 -4.59 18.77
C PRO A 124 -1.88 -3.88 18.87
N GLN A 125 -1.03 -4.01 17.84
CA GLN A 125 0.28 -3.36 17.78
C GLN A 125 0.14 -1.87 17.49
N LEU A 126 -0.65 -1.52 16.47
CA LEU A 126 -0.92 -0.14 16.06
C LEU A 126 -1.56 0.68 17.20
N ARG A 127 -2.52 0.10 17.94
CA ARG A 127 -3.16 0.74 19.10
C ARG A 127 -2.15 1.12 20.17
N ARG A 128 -1.20 0.24 20.51
CA ARG A 128 -0.15 0.50 21.50
C ARG A 128 0.78 1.65 21.10
N ARG A 129 0.96 1.85 19.79
CA ARG A 129 1.87 2.83 19.21
C ARG A 129 1.16 4.13 18.78
N SER A 130 -0.16 4.25 18.93
CA SER A 130 -0.95 5.30 18.26
C SER A 130 -0.57 5.41 16.78
N GLY A 131 -0.53 4.25 16.12
CA GLY A 131 0.08 4.04 14.81
C GLY A 131 -0.71 4.64 13.66
N VAL A 132 -0.23 4.33 12.46
CA VAL A 132 -0.80 4.78 11.18
C VAL A 132 -1.15 3.58 10.32
N VAL A 133 -2.31 3.61 9.68
CA VAL A 133 -2.67 2.75 8.53
C VAL A 133 -2.68 3.64 7.29
N LEU A 134 -1.85 3.30 6.32
CA LEU A 134 -1.77 3.96 5.02
C LEU A 134 -2.20 2.98 3.94
N ASN A 135 -3.34 3.23 3.33
CA ASN A 135 -3.86 2.44 2.22
C ASN A 135 -3.62 3.18 0.90
N ILE A 136 -2.93 2.53 -0.04
CA ILE A 136 -2.76 3.10 -1.39
C ILE A 136 -4.04 2.86 -2.18
N SER A 137 -4.73 3.97 -2.46
CA SER A 137 -5.97 4.04 -3.23
C SER A 137 -5.70 4.45 -4.69
N SER A 138 -6.67 5.03 -5.35
CA SER A 138 -6.61 5.53 -6.73
C SER A 138 -7.73 6.54 -6.94
N ASP A 139 -7.61 7.39 -7.95
CA ASP A 139 -8.70 8.20 -8.47
C ASP A 139 -9.88 7.33 -8.96
N ALA A 140 -9.61 6.14 -9.52
CA ALA A 140 -10.64 5.17 -9.91
C ALA A 140 -11.55 4.72 -8.74
N ALA A 141 -11.22 5.03 -7.48
CA ALA A 141 -12.10 4.82 -6.33
C ALA A 141 -13.26 5.82 -6.28
N VAL A 142 -13.15 6.97 -6.95
CA VAL A 142 -14.10 8.08 -6.88
C VAL A 142 -14.55 8.54 -8.28
N GLU A 143 -13.74 8.34 -9.31
CA GLU A 143 -14.05 8.70 -10.69
C GLU A 143 -14.50 7.46 -11.46
N ALA A 144 -15.44 7.64 -12.38
CA ALA A 144 -15.97 6.56 -13.22
C ALA A 144 -15.22 6.53 -14.55
N TYR A 145 -14.32 5.56 -14.71
CA TYR A 145 -13.63 5.30 -15.98
C TYR A 145 -14.15 4.02 -16.62
N GLU A 146 -14.33 4.02 -17.94
CA GLU A 146 -14.64 2.82 -18.68
C GLU A 146 -13.59 1.74 -18.43
N THR A 147 -14.00 0.49 -18.31
CA THR A 147 -13.18 -0.70 -18.01
C THR A 147 -12.60 -0.81 -16.58
N TRP A 148 -12.62 0.25 -15.78
CA TRP A 148 -12.07 0.26 -14.43
C TRP A 148 -13.04 -0.25 -13.35
N GLY A 149 -14.22 -0.77 -13.72
CA GLY A 149 -15.27 -1.16 -12.77
C GLY A 149 -14.82 -2.16 -11.70
N GLY A 150 -14.02 -3.15 -12.07
CA GLY A 150 -13.47 -4.13 -11.11
C GLY A 150 -12.50 -3.50 -10.12
N TYR A 151 -11.47 -2.85 -10.61
CA TYR A 151 -10.43 -2.21 -9.79
C TYR A 151 -10.99 -1.05 -8.97
N GLY A 152 -11.73 -0.14 -9.61
CA GLY A 152 -12.32 1.04 -8.96
C GLY A 152 -13.25 0.65 -7.81
N SER A 153 -14.10 -0.38 -8.00
CA SER A 153 -14.99 -0.85 -6.93
C SER A 153 -14.24 -1.41 -5.72
N ALA A 154 -13.10 -2.12 -5.94
CA ALA A 154 -12.26 -2.61 -4.84
C ALA A 154 -11.60 -1.45 -4.08
N LYS A 155 -11.07 -0.45 -4.79
CA LYS A 155 -10.46 0.74 -4.16
C LYS A 155 -11.50 1.62 -3.46
N ALA A 156 -12.70 1.78 -4.02
CA ALA A 156 -13.82 2.46 -3.35
C ALA A 156 -14.24 1.73 -2.06
N GLY A 157 -14.27 0.38 -2.09
CA GLY A 157 -14.51 -0.43 -0.90
C GLY A 157 -13.46 -0.22 0.18
N LEU A 158 -12.18 -0.19 -0.21
CA LEU A 158 -11.06 0.08 0.71
C LEU A 158 -11.14 1.49 1.31
N ASP A 159 -11.47 2.51 0.51
CA ASP A 159 -11.66 3.88 0.97
C ASP A 159 -12.82 3.98 1.98
N HIS A 160 -13.93 3.27 1.72
CA HIS A 160 -15.06 3.27 2.64
C HIS A 160 -14.72 2.56 3.96
N ALA A 161 -14.13 1.37 3.90
CA ALA A 161 -13.71 0.61 5.08
C ALA A 161 -12.70 1.40 5.93
N SER A 162 -11.80 2.15 5.28
CA SER A 162 -10.83 3.00 5.97
C SER A 162 -11.50 4.13 6.76
N ARG A 163 -12.57 4.72 6.24
CA ARG A 163 -13.36 5.73 6.96
C ARG A 163 -14.05 5.13 8.19
N VAL A 164 -14.60 3.91 8.06
CA VAL A 164 -15.20 3.20 9.20
C VAL A 164 -14.14 2.92 10.26
N LEU A 165 -12.99 2.37 9.86
CA LEU A 165 -11.86 2.11 10.77
C LEU A 165 -11.40 3.39 11.48
N ALA A 166 -11.33 4.52 10.79
CA ALA A 166 -10.96 5.80 11.40
C ALA A 166 -11.96 6.26 12.49
N ALA A 167 -13.25 5.96 12.30
CA ALA A 167 -14.28 6.26 13.30
C ALA A 167 -14.21 5.33 14.52
N GLU A 168 -13.93 4.05 14.29
CA GLU A 168 -13.79 3.03 15.35
C GLU A 168 -12.48 3.19 16.14
N GLU A 169 -11.41 3.71 15.52
CA GLU A 169 -10.06 3.81 16.09
C GLU A 169 -9.55 5.27 16.14
N PRO A 170 -10.15 6.14 16.93
CA PRO A 170 -9.84 7.58 16.92
C PRO A 170 -8.41 7.93 17.36
N ARG A 171 -7.70 7.00 18.01
CA ARG A 171 -6.28 7.17 18.37
C ARG A 171 -5.31 6.83 17.24
N LEU A 172 -5.77 6.12 16.22
CA LEU A 172 -4.98 5.85 15.03
C LEU A 172 -5.12 6.99 14.02
N ARG A 173 -4.21 7.02 13.06
CA ARG A 173 -4.39 7.75 11.80
C ARG A 173 -4.61 6.74 10.69
N VAL A 174 -5.70 6.89 9.98
CA VAL A 174 -6.07 6.03 8.85
C VAL A 174 -6.17 6.90 7.60
N TYR A 175 -5.28 6.64 6.65
CA TYR A 175 -5.20 7.38 5.41
C TYR A 175 -5.48 6.48 4.23
N THR A 176 -6.27 6.96 3.28
CA THR A 176 -6.30 6.46 1.92
C THR A 176 -5.67 7.50 1.02
N VAL A 177 -4.67 7.11 0.24
CA VAL A 177 -3.93 8.04 -0.61
C VAL A 177 -4.02 7.61 -2.05
N ASP A 178 -4.49 8.52 -2.87
CA ASP A 178 -4.37 8.46 -4.32
C ASP A 178 -2.98 9.01 -4.69
N PRO A 179 -2.08 8.16 -5.18
CA PRO A 179 -0.71 8.55 -5.52
C PRO A 179 -0.63 9.31 -6.86
N GLY A 180 -1.68 9.22 -7.69
CA GLY A 180 -1.67 9.61 -9.10
C GLY A 180 -0.95 8.59 -9.98
N ASP A 181 -0.88 8.90 -11.27
CA ASP A 181 -0.19 8.06 -12.25
C ASP A 181 1.32 8.07 -12.02
N MET A 182 1.91 6.88 -12.16
CA MET A 182 3.35 6.68 -11.97
C MET A 182 3.87 5.71 -13.03
N ARG A 183 5.13 5.86 -13.42
CA ARG A 183 5.82 4.94 -14.30
C ARG A 183 6.13 3.62 -13.58
N THR A 184 5.14 2.74 -13.54
CA THR A 184 5.21 1.43 -12.89
C THR A 184 4.75 0.32 -13.82
N GLN A 185 5.13 -0.92 -13.53
CA GLN A 185 4.62 -2.08 -14.26
C GLN A 185 3.09 -2.16 -14.21
N MET A 186 2.46 -1.85 -13.06
CA MET A 186 1.00 -1.84 -12.94
C MET A 186 0.35 -0.81 -13.89
N HIS A 187 0.94 0.37 -14.03
CA HIS A 187 0.42 1.38 -14.98
C HIS A 187 0.59 0.90 -16.43
N GLN A 188 1.74 0.30 -16.76
CA GLN A 188 1.96 -0.31 -18.08
C GLN A 188 0.96 -1.44 -18.37
N ASP A 189 0.64 -2.26 -17.36
CA ASP A 189 -0.36 -3.34 -17.50
C ASP A 189 -1.79 -2.80 -17.67
N ALA A 190 -2.10 -1.62 -17.11
CA ALA A 190 -3.37 -0.95 -17.33
C ALA A 190 -3.51 -0.39 -18.76
N PHE A 191 -2.40 0.03 -19.36
CA PHE A 191 -2.33 0.63 -20.70
C PHE A 191 -1.32 -0.14 -21.58
N PRO A 192 -1.65 -1.39 -21.97
CA PRO A 192 -0.74 -2.23 -22.73
C PRO A 192 -0.47 -1.62 -24.12
N GLY A 193 0.81 -1.46 -24.45
CA GLY A 193 1.26 -0.89 -25.73
C GLY A 193 1.33 0.64 -25.77
N GLU A 194 0.90 1.34 -24.73
CA GLU A 194 1.11 2.79 -24.64
C GLU A 194 2.51 3.12 -24.13
N ASP A 195 3.05 4.24 -24.57
CA ASP A 195 4.28 4.81 -24.01
C ASP A 195 3.94 5.57 -22.71
N ILE A 196 4.43 5.08 -21.60
CA ILE A 196 4.24 5.70 -20.27
C ILE A 196 5.51 6.42 -19.78
N SER A 197 6.47 6.69 -20.67
CA SER A 197 7.74 7.33 -20.30
C SER A 197 7.57 8.75 -19.77
N ASP A 198 6.47 9.40 -20.09
CA ASP A 198 6.07 10.72 -19.59
C ASP A 198 5.50 10.69 -18.16
N ARG A 199 5.18 9.51 -17.62
CA ARG A 199 4.69 9.38 -16.25
C ARG A 199 5.83 9.55 -15.26
N PRO A 200 5.58 10.25 -14.12
CA PRO A 200 6.60 10.46 -13.11
C PRO A 200 7.01 9.12 -12.44
N GLU A 201 8.26 9.06 -11.99
CA GLU A 201 8.75 7.92 -11.23
C GLU A 201 8.04 7.79 -9.87
N PRO A 202 7.88 6.57 -9.33
CA PRO A 202 7.27 6.35 -8.02
C PRO A 202 7.90 7.16 -6.87
N GLU A 203 9.21 7.40 -6.94
CA GLU A 203 9.96 8.21 -5.96
C GLU A 203 9.42 9.63 -5.84
N SER A 204 8.82 10.16 -6.91
CA SER A 204 8.24 11.50 -6.90
C SER A 204 7.05 11.65 -5.95
N VAL A 205 6.39 10.55 -5.58
CA VAL A 205 5.25 10.52 -4.64
C VAL A 205 5.73 10.47 -3.18
N VAL A 206 6.91 9.90 -2.93
CA VAL A 206 7.43 9.65 -1.59
C VAL A 206 7.48 10.90 -0.70
N PRO A 207 7.89 12.10 -1.17
CA PRO A 207 7.87 13.31 -0.35
C PRO A 207 6.48 13.67 0.20
N ALA A 208 5.41 13.46 -0.60
CA ALA A 208 4.04 13.69 -0.17
C ALA A 208 3.60 12.69 0.92
N LEU A 209 3.89 11.39 0.73
CA LEU A 209 3.61 10.36 1.74
C LEU A 209 4.39 10.61 3.03
N ARG A 210 5.66 10.96 2.92
CA ARG A 210 6.49 11.30 4.07
C ARG A 210 5.92 12.47 4.87
N ARG A 211 5.49 13.52 4.18
CA ARG A 211 4.83 14.67 4.81
C ARG A 211 3.57 14.25 5.54
N LEU A 212 2.70 13.47 4.90
CA LEU A 212 1.48 12.94 5.51
C LEU A 212 1.77 12.18 6.82
N LEU A 213 2.80 11.33 6.79
CA LEU A 213 3.22 10.55 7.96
C LEU A 213 3.84 11.42 9.07
N ALA A 214 4.55 12.50 8.72
CA ALA A 214 5.17 13.41 9.67
C ALA A 214 4.17 14.36 10.32
N ASP A 215 3.32 15.00 9.51
CA ASP A 215 2.38 16.04 9.96
C ASP A 215 1.15 15.44 10.66
N ARG A 216 0.84 14.16 10.36
CA ARG A 216 -0.27 13.40 10.97
C ARG A 216 -1.60 14.16 10.98
N PRO A 217 -2.07 14.71 9.83
CA PRO A 217 -3.35 15.39 9.77
C PRO A 217 -4.51 14.44 10.15
N PRO A 218 -5.76 14.93 10.24
CA PRO A 218 -6.92 14.07 10.48
C PRO A 218 -6.98 12.88 9.52
N SER A 219 -7.51 11.74 9.98
CA SER A 219 -7.76 10.57 9.14
C SER A 219 -8.64 10.94 7.96
N GLY A 220 -8.40 10.37 6.78
CA GLY A 220 -9.18 10.68 5.58
C GLY A 220 -8.51 10.27 4.28
N ARG A 221 -9.15 10.67 3.18
CA ARG A 221 -8.64 10.48 1.83
C ARG A 221 -7.84 11.70 1.39
N TYR A 222 -6.67 11.46 0.81
CA TYR A 222 -5.75 12.48 0.32
C TYR A 222 -5.31 12.16 -1.10
N ARG A 223 -4.99 13.19 -1.87
CA ARG A 223 -4.26 13.06 -3.14
C ARG A 223 -2.81 13.49 -2.89
N ALA A 224 -1.85 12.70 -3.38
CA ALA A 224 -0.45 13.02 -3.21
C ALA A 224 -0.07 14.38 -3.84
N ALA A 225 -0.74 14.75 -4.93
CA ALA A 225 -0.57 16.05 -5.58
C ALA A 225 -0.90 17.23 -4.65
N ASP A 226 -1.98 17.11 -3.85
CA ASP A 226 -2.42 18.18 -2.94
C ASP A 226 -1.46 18.35 -1.75
N LEU A 227 -0.83 17.25 -1.32
CA LEU A 227 0.17 17.27 -0.25
C LEU A 227 1.50 17.91 -0.67
N ARG A 228 1.79 17.98 -1.98
CA ARG A 228 2.98 18.67 -2.51
C ARG A 228 2.82 20.18 -2.56
N ALA A 229 1.61 20.67 -2.79
CA ALA A 229 1.30 22.07 -3.09
C ALA A 229 1.44 23.02 -1.88
N VAL A 230 1.63 22.54 -0.65
CA VAL A 230 1.69 23.39 0.58
C VAL A 230 3.14 23.75 0.98
N ALA A 231 4.12 23.59 0.08
CA ALA A 231 5.52 23.95 0.29
C ALA A 231 5.89 25.23 -0.49
N SER A 232 5.27 26.35 -0.15
CA SER A 232 5.69 27.69 -0.61
C SER A 232 5.52 28.70 0.51
#